data_ae3b1bfb19231d2f9908ff5e00269463
#
_entry.id   ae3b1bfb19231d2f9908ff5e00269463
#
_cell.length_a   1.000
_cell.length_b   1.000
_cell.length_c   1.000
_cell.angle_alpha   90.00
_cell.angle_beta   90.00
_cell.angle_gamma   90.00
#
_symmetry.space_group_name_H-M   'P 1'
#
loop_
_entity.id
_entity.type
_entity.pdbx_description
1 polymer ?
#
loop_
_entity_poly.entity_id
_entity_poly.type
_entity_poly.pdbx_seq_one_letter_code
_entity_poly.pdbx_strand_id
1 'polypeptide(L)'
;MFIDVGAASLFFDVVGESLNASTPDMSQRPTMILLHGGPGYDHSTLRPYFDRYSDTHQLVYLDHRGCGRSTGEQKTWYLDRWADDLAEFCRTLGINFPVVFGQSFGGMVAMHYAARYPSEVSKLILSSTAAQFRLDDTVKMMRELGGDYAAEIAHQFFSNPSQEAYDAYGEICLPLYSNPNASDAGNFRNRAIERP
;
A
#
# COMPACT_ATOMS: atom_id res chain seq x y z
N MET A 1 -3.76 5.15 -15.04
CA MET A 1 -2.90 6.22 -15.64
C MET A 1 -1.45 5.93 -15.30
N PHE A 2 -0.50 6.54 -16.01
CA PHE A 2 0.93 6.39 -15.70
C PHE A 2 1.59 7.76 -15.58
N ILE A 3 2.59 7.84 -14.69
CA ILE A 3 3.44 9.01 -14.52
C ILE A 3 4.87 8.58 -14.27
N ASP A 4 5.81 9.27 -14.90
CA ASP A 4 7.23 8.98 -14.71
C ASP A 4 7.77 9.72 -13.48
N VAL A 5 8.44 8.97 -12.61
CA VAL A 5 9.16 9.46 -11.43
C VAL A 5 10.60 8.97 -11.49
N GLY A 6 11.48 9.84 -11.95
CA GLY A 6 12.87 9.43 -12.24
C GLY A 6 12.94 8.25 -13.22
N ALA A 7 13.51 7.13 -12.77
CA ALA A 7 13.73 5.92 -13.59
C ALA A 7 12.59 4.89 -13.47
N ALA A 8 11.41 5.27 -13.01
CA ALA A 8 10.25 4.40 -12.93
C ALA A 8 8.99 5.08 -13.46
N SER A 9 8.07 4.30 -14.00
CA SER A 9 6.73 4.73 -14.39
C SER A 9 5.75 4.15 -13.39
N LEU A 10 5.07 5.03 -12.64
CA LEU A 10 4.11 4.63 -11.62
C LEU A 10 2.71 4.62 -12.20
N PHE A 11 2.00 3.53 -11.97
CA PHE A 11 0.57 3.43 -12.27
C PHE A 11 -0.23 4.02 -11.11
N PHE A 12 -1.27 4.76 -11.45
CA PHE A 12 -2.25 5.24 -10.49
C PHE A 12 -3.65 5.30 -11.10
N ASP A 13 -4.66 5.21 -10.26
CA ASP A 13 -6.05 5.37 -10.61
C ASP A 13 -6.68 6.45 -9.73
N VAL A 14 -7.68 7.18 -10.25
CA VAL A 14 -8.32 8.29 -9.55
C VAL A 14 -9.83 8.06 -9.51
N VAL A 15 -10.41 8.24 -8.32
CA VAL A 15 -11.85 8.20 -8.09
C VAL A 15 -12.27 9.47 -7.34
N GLY A 16 -13.37 10.09 -7.79
CA GLY A 16 -13.83 11.36 -7.27
C GLY A 16 -13.16 12.57 -7.92
N GLU A 17 -13.69 13.73 -7.63
CA GLU A 17 -13.29 15.00 -8.21
C GLU A 17 -12.44 15.82 -7.22
N SER A 18 -11.44 16.55 -7.72
CA SER A 18 -10.69 17.50 -6.90
C SER A 18 -11.44 18.82 -6.67
N LEU A 19 -12.33 19.17 -7.61
CA LEU A 19 -13.17 20.36 -7.51
C LEU A 19 -14.65 19.95 -7.46
N ASN A 20 -15.37 20.48 -6.49
CA ASN A 20 -16.82 20.31 -6.43
C ASN A 20 -17.49 21.39 -7.30
N ALA A 21 -17.79 21.04 -8.56
CA ALA A 21 -18.44 21.94 -9.51
C ALA A 21 -19.93 22.19 -9.20
N SER A 22 -20.50 21.47 -8.24
CA SER A 22 -21.91 21.66 -7.85
C SER A 22 -22.12 22.87 -6.92
N THR A 23 -21.05 23.47 -6.42
CA THR A 23 -21.11 24.66 -5.56
C THR A 23 -20.68 25.90 -6.32
N PRO A 24 -21.28 27.08 -6.09
CA PRO A 24 -20.94 28.32 -6.82
C PRO A 24 -19.45 28.74 -6.66
N ASP A 25 -18.83 28.37 -5.57
CA ASP A 25 -17.43 28.65 -5.25
C ASP A 25 -16.46 27.57 -5.73
N MET A 26 -17.00 26.49 -6.38
CA MET A 26 -16.20 25.34 -6.83
C MET A 26 -15.20 24.89 -5.76
N SER A 27 -15.69 24.57 -4.57
CA SER A 27 -14.86 24.21 -3.43
C SER A 27 -13.92 23.04 -3.74
N GLN A 28 -12.67 23.16 -3.29
CA GLN A 28 -11.66 22.13 -3.49
C GLN A 28 -11.82 21.00 -2.48
N ARG A 29 -11.83 19.75 -2.96
CA ARG A 29 -11.78 18.56 -2.11
C ARG A 29 -10.33 18.18 -1.81
N PRO A 30 -10.02 17.73 -0.59
CA PRO A 30 -8.70 17.21 -0.28
C PRO A 30 -8.40 15.94 -1.08
N THR A 31 -7.15 15.77 -1.51
CA THR A 31 -6.68 14.54 -2.13
C THR A 31 -6.23 13.55 -1.07
N MET A 32 -6.72 12.31 -1.15
CA MET A 32 -6.25 11.18 -0.33
C MET A 32 -5.47 10.21 -1.21
N ILE A 33 -4.19 10.01 -0.91
CA ILE A 33 -3.35 9.02 -1.57
C ILE A 33 -3.41 7.72 -0.79
N LEU A 34 -3.71 6.64 -1.49
CA LEU A 34 -3.96 5.31 -0.95
C LEU A 34 -2.81 4.39 -1.34
N LEU A 35 -2.01 3.99 -0.35
CA LEU A 35 -0.81 3.16 -0.48
C LEU A 35 -1.12 1.74 -0.01
N HIS A 36 -1.07 0.78 -0.95
CA HIS A 36 -1.41 -0.61 -0.70
C HIS A 36 -0.34 -1.36 0.12
N GLY A 37 -0.74 -2.49 0.70
CA GLY A 37 0.15 -3.43 1.37
C GLY A 37 1.01 -4.24 0.40
N GLY A 38 1.81 -5.14 0.92
CA GLY A 38 2.75 -5.99 0.21
C GLY A 38 4.15 -5.91 0.82
N PRO A 39 5.22 -5.67 0.06
CA PRO A 39 5.29 -5.42 -1.40
C PRO A 39 4.78 -6.60 -2.25
N GLY A 40 4.61 -6.37 -3.56
CA GLY A 40 4.25 -7.41 -4.52
C GLY A 40 2.77 -7.44 -4.93
N TYR A 41 1.89 -6.69 -4.25
CA TYR A 41 0.49 -6.50 -4.64
C TYR A 41 0.28 -5.21 -5.43
N ASP A 42 -0.98 -4.83 -5.65
CA ASP A 42 -1.39 -3.58 -6.28
C ASP A 42 -2.51 -2.88 -5.49
N HIS A 43 -2.92 -1.70 -5.96
CA HIS A 43 -3.96 -0.90 -5.34
C HIS A 43 -5.33 -1.56 -5.28
N SER A 44 -5.61 -2.60 -6.09
CA SER A 44 -6.91 -3.28 -6.11
C SER A 44 -7.26 -3.91 -4.77
N THR A 45 -6.25 -4.16 -3.91
CA THR A 45 -6.44 -4.66 -2.55
C THR A 45 -7.22 -3.68 -1.65
N LEU A 46 -7.21 -2.39 -1.99
CA LEU A 46 -7.92 -1.33 -1.25
C LEU A 46 -9.30 -1.02 -1.82
N ARG A 47 -9.61 -1.54 -3.02
CA ARG A 47 -10.90 -1.31 -3.70
C ARG A 47 -11.87 -2.48 -3.46
N PRO A 48 -13.19 -2.23 -3.48
CA PRO A 48 -13.87 -0.92 -3.59
C PRO A 48 -14.05 -0.20 -2.23
N TYR A 49 -13.41 -0.68 -1.16
CA TYR A 49 -13.71 -0.25 0.21
C TYR A 49 -13.56 1.26 0.43
N PHE A 50 -12.58 1.89 -0.21
CA PHE A 50 -12.32 3.33 -0.09
C PHE A 50 -13.13 4.17 -1.06
N ASP A 51 -13.71 3.61 -2.12
CA ASP A 51 -14.49 4.36 -3.11
C ASP A 51 -15.66 5.14 -2.49
N ARG A 52 -16.15 4.70 -1.31
CA ARG A 52 -17.18 5.38 -0.52
C ARG A 52 -16.82 6.79 -0.04
N TYR A 53 -15.55 7.16 -0.07
CA TYR A 53 -15.07 8.48 0.33
C TYR A 53 -14.91 9.45 -0.84
N SER A 54 -15.28 9.04 -2.06
CA SER A 54 -15.11 9.85 -3.28
C SER A 54 -16.02 11.07 -3.35
N ASP A 55 -17.06 11.14 -2.51
CA ASP A 55 -17.94 12.30 -2.36
C ASP A 55 -17.31 13.42 -1.52
N THR A 56 -16.31 13.10 -0.70
CA THR A 56 -15.62 14.04 0.20
C THR A 56 -14.15 14.27 -0.14
N HIS A 57 -13.53 13.34 -0.87
CA HIS A 57 -12.11 13.37 -1.25
C HIS A 57 -11.91 12.97 -2.70
N GLN A 58 -10.90 13.53 -3.34
CA GLN A 58 -10.32 12.90 -4.51
C GLN A 58 -9.42 11.76 -4.03
N LEU A 59 -9.72 10.53 -4.48
CA LEU A 59 -8.97 9.33 -4.10
C LEU A 59 -7.95 8.99 -5.18
N VAL A 60 -6.69 8.87 -4.80
CA VAL A 60 -5.60 8.47 -5.70
C VAL A 60 -5.04 7.14 -5.21
N TYR A 61 -5.28 6.10 -5.98
CA TYR A 61 -4.78 4.75 -5.75
C TYR A 61 -3.46 4.57 -6.47
N LEU A 62 -2.37 4.36 -5.75
CA LEU A 62 -1.02 4.28 -6.31
C LEU A 62 -0.49 2.85 -6.23
N ASP A 63 0.02 2.32 -7.36
CA ASP A 63 0.87 1.14 -7.35
C ASP A 63 2.31 1.56 -7.03
N HIS A 64 2.91 1.01 -5.98
CA HIS A 64 4.30 1.29 -5.63
C HIS A 64 5.26 0.88 -6.74
N ARG A 65 6.43 1.52 -6.80
CA ARG A 65 7.55 1.10 -7.65
C ARG A 65 7.75 -0.41 -7.58
N GLY A 66 7.78 -1.07 -8.75
CA GLY A 66 7.97 -2.52 -8.87
C GLY A 66 6.76 -3.37 -8.50
N CYS A 67 5.63 -2.76 -8.11
CA CYS A 67 4.39 -3.46 -7.74
C CYS A 67 3.31 -3.22 -8.80
N GLY A 68 2.37 -4.16 -8.90
CA GLY A 68 1.23 -4.04 -9.79
C GLY A 68 1.61 -3.71 -11.24
N ARG A 69 1.15 -2.57 -11.73
CA ARG A 69 1.42 -2.07 -13.09
C ARG A 69 2.63 -1.15 -13.16
N SER A 70 3.16 -0.72 -11.99
CA SER A 70 4.32 0.17 -11.93
C SER A 70 5.61 -0.53 -12.31
N THR A 71 6.54 0.21 -12.93
CA THR A 71 7.88 -0.27 -13.25
C THR A 71 8.89 0.08 -12.15
N GLY A 72 10.12 -0.35 -12.33
CA GLY A 72 11.25 -0.01 -11.47
C GLY A 72 12.16 -1.20 -11.21
N GLU A 73 13.46 -0.96 -11.23
CA GLU A 73 14.46 -2.01 -11.04
C GLU A 73 14.53 -2.44 -9.56
N GLN A 74 14.65 -3.74 -9.30
CA GLN A 74 14.69 -4.34 -7.97
C GLN A 74 15.75 -3.71 -7.05
N LYS A 75 16.92 -3.35 -7.59
CA LYS A 75 17.97 -2.67 -6.82
C LYS A 75 17.55 -1.32 -6.21
N THR A 76 16.42 -0.76 -6.67
CA THR A 76 15.85 0.50 -6.19
C THR A 76 14.68 0.31 -5.21
N TRP A 77 14.41 -0.93 -4.78
CA TRP A 77 13.29 -1.24 -3.89
C TRP A 77 13.71 -1.10 -2.42
N TYR A 78 13.66 0.12 -1.91
CA TYR A 78 13.91 0.43 -0.49
C TYR A 78 13.04 1.62 -0.05
N LEU A 79 12.74 1.68 1.25
CA LEU A 79 11.71 2.56 1.81
C LEU A 79 11.93 4.03 1.47
N ASP A 80 13.17 4.52 1.53
CA ASP A 80 13.46 5.92 1.20
C ASP A 80 13.15 6.22 -0.27
N ARG A 81 13.44 5.28 -1.19
CA ARG A 81 13.12 5.50 -2.61
C ARG A 81 11.61 5.50 -2.87
N TRP A 82 10.84 4.61 -2.25
CA TRP A 82 9.37 4.67 -2.35
C TRP A 82 8.79 5.95 -1.76
N ALA A 83 9.38 6.48 -0.69
CA ALA A 83 9.00 7.78 -0.14
C ALA A 83 9.34 8.93 -1.07
N ASP A 84 10.52 8.90 -1.71
CA ASP A 84 10.93 9.89 -2.70
C ASP A 84 10.05 9.84 -3.95
N ASP A 85 9.65 8.64 -4.40
CA ASP A 85 8.70 8.46 -5.50
C ASP A 85 7.36 9.12 -5.20
N LEU A 86 6.85 8.97 -3.98
CA LEU A 86 5.60 9.61 -3.56
C LEU A 86 5.72 11.14 -3.56
N ALA A 87 6.86 11.67 -3.08
CA ALA A 87 7.11 13.11 -3.13
C ALA A 87 7.17 13.64 -4.56
N GLU A 88 7.90 12.94 -5.44
CA GLU A 88 8.01 13.30 -6.86
C GLU A 88 6.66 13.19 -7.57
N PHE A 89 5.88 12.13 -7.29
CA PHE A 89 4.51 11.95 -7.77
C PHE A 89 3.61 13.13 -7.41
N CYS A 90 3.59 13.51 -6.12
CA CYS A 90 2.78 14.63 -5.65
C CYS A 90 3.16 15.93 -6.33
N ARG A 91 4.47 16.25 -6.42
CA ARG A 91 4.97 17.48 -7.04
C ARG A 91 4.64 17.53 -8.53
N THR A 92 4.81 16.43 -9.24
CA THR A 92 4.54 16.36 -10.70
C THR A 92 3.06 16.56 -11.01
N LEU A 93 2.16 16.07 -10.16
CA LEU A 93 0.72 16.23 -10.32
C LEU A 93 0.14 17.49 -9.66
N GLY A 94 0.97 18.29 -8.98
CA GLY A 94 0.50 19.47 -8.25
C GLY A 94 -0.37 19.14 -7.03
N ILE A 95 -0.21 17.94 -6.47
CA ILE A 95 -0.93 17.52 -5.27
C ILE A 95 -0.23 18.14 -4.05
N ASN A 96 -0.90 19.10 -3.43
CA ASN A 96 -0.37 19.80 -2.27
C ASN A 96 -1.06 19.31 -0.99
N PHE A 97 -0.26 19.01 0.05
CA PHE A 97 -0.74 18.59 1.36
C PHE A 97 -1.77 17.44 1.33
N PRO A 98 -1.47 16.30 0.69
CA PRO A 98 -2.39 15.17 0.65
C PRO A 98 -2.65 14.60 2.04
N VAL A 99 -3.81 13.98 2.21
CA VAL A 99 -4.01 12.95 3.22
C VAL A 99 -3.34 11.67 2.68
N VAL A 100 -2.42 11.08 3.44
CA VAL A 100 -1.75 9.85 3.02
C VAL A 100 -2.26 8.69 3.88
N PHE A 101 -2.91 7.74 3.24
CA PHE A 101 -3.31 6.47 3.85
C PHE A 101 -2.31 5.39 3.47
N GLY A 102 -1.81 4.63 4.45
CA GLY A 102 -0.93 3.49 4.20
C GLY A 102 -1.34 2.25 4.98
N GLN A 103 -1.54 1.15 4.25
CA GLN A 103 -1.82 -0.16 4.83
C GLN A 103 -0.57 -1.03 4.84
N SER A 104 -0.26 -1.68 5.98
CA SER A 104 0.85 -2.63 6.07
C SER A 104 2.16 -2.04 5.52
N PHE A 105 2.76 -2.61 4.49
CA PHE A 105 3.93 -2.07 3.79
C PHE A 105 3.71 -0.63 3.30
N GLY A 106 2.54 -0.29 2.75
CA GLY A 106 2.20 1.08 2.37
C GLY A 106 2.23 2.06 3.55
N GLY A 107 1.96 1.58 4.77
CA GLY A 107 2.11 2.37 5.99
C GLY A 107 3.58 2.65 6.33
N MET A 108 4.49 1.72 6.06
CA MET A 108 5.93 1.97 6.20
C MET A 108 6.41 3.05 5.23
N VAL A 109 5.98 2.97 3.96
CA VAL A 109 6.27 4.00 2.95
C VAL A 109 5.70 5.36 3.38
N ALA A 110 4.45 5.39 3.86
CA ALA A 110 3.79 6.61 4.33
C ALA A 110 4.52 7.26 5.52
N MET A 111 5.03 6.46 6.47
CA MET A 111 5.84 6.96 7.59
C MET A 111 7.18 7.52 7.12
N HIS A 112 7.88 6.84 6.20
CA HIS A 112 9.12 7.35 5.60
C HIS A 112 8.88 8.65 4.84
N TYR A 113 7.78 8.74 4.07
CA TYR A 113 7.39 9.98 3.39
C TYR A 113 7.16 11.13 4.37
N ALA A 114 6.35 10.91 5.40
CA ALA A 114 6.05 11.95 6.40
C ALA A 114 7.31 12.39 7.20
N ALA A 115 8.23 11.48 7.47
CA ALA A 115 9.49 11.78 8.16
C ALA A 115 10.46 12.58 7.28
N ARG A 116 10.54 12.27 5.97
CA ARG A 116 11.44 12.94 5.03
C ARG A 116 10.89 14.28 4.51
N TYR A 117 9.55 14.37 4.38
CA TYR A 117 8.83 15.51 3.80
C TYR A 117 7.71 16.01 4.73
N PRO A 118 8.03 16.39 5.99
CA PRO A 118 7.01 16.71 7.00
C PRO A 118 6.14 17.92 6.64
N SER A 119 6.62 18.81 5.77
CA SER A 119 5.86 19.97 5.28
C SER A 119 4.98 19.67 4.07
N GLU A 120 4.99 18.45 3.54
CA GLU A 120 4.27 18.08 2.31
C GLU A 120 3.03 17.19 2.58
N VAL A 121 2.80 16.78 3.82
CA VAL A 121 1.67 15.92 4.21
C VAL A 121 0.72 16.66 5.14
N SER A 122 -0.60 16.57 4.88
CA SER A 122 -1.59 17.18 5.76
C SER A 122 -2.00 16.27 6.91
N LYS A 123 -2.22 14.99 6.61
CA LYS A 123 -2.61 13.95 7.58
C LYS A 123 -2.03 12.61 7.17
N LEU A 124 -1.71 11.80 8.17
CA LEU A 124 -1.24 10.43 8.01
C LEU A 124 -2.24 9.48 8.65
N ILE A 125 -2.70 8.49 7.87
CA ILE A 125 -3.60 7.43 8.33
C ILE A 125 -2.86 6.11 8.16
N LEU A 126 -2.60 5.42 9.27
CA LEU A 126 -1.86 4.17 9.31
C LEU A 126 -2.79 3.02 9.67
N SER A 127 -2.79 1.97 8.84
CA SER A 127 -3.63 0.79 9.02
C SER A 127 -2.79 -0.48 9.03
N SER A 128 -2.90 -1.28 10.09
CA SER A 128 -2.24 -2.59 10.20
C SER A 128 -0.77 -2.57 9.80
N THR A 129 0.00 -1.62 10.34
CA THR A 129 1.40 -1.38 10.02
C THR A 129 2.25 -1.18 11.27
N ALA A 130 3.56 -1.13 11.10
CA ALA A 130 4.52 -0.88 12.17
C ALA A 130 5.66 0.01 11.68
N ALA A 131 6.24 0.80 12.57
CA ALA A 131 7.40 1.65 12.26
C ALA A 131 8.67 0.83 11.96
N GLN A 132 8.73 -0.39 12.48
CA GLN A 132 9.85 -1.30 12.27
C GLN A 132 9.32 -2.73 12.11
N PHE A 133 9.79 -3.43 11.07
CA PHE A 133 9.55 -4.85 10.93
C PHE A 133 10.37 -5.63 11.95
N ARG A 134 9.72 -6.52 12.71
CA ARG A 134 10.34 -7.38 13.71
C ARG A 134 9.99 -8.83 13.43
N LEU A 135 10.95 -9.58 12.91
CA LEU A 135 10.76 -10.97 12.52
C LEU A 135 10.26 -11.84 13.67
N ASP A 136 10.89 -11.72 14.84
CA ASP A 136 10.55 -12.55 16.01
C ASP A 136 9.11 -12.34 16.46
N ASP A 137 8.62 -11.09 16.45
CA ASP A 137 7.24 -10.78 16.80
C ASP A 137 6.26 -11.33 15.76
N THR A 138 6.63 -11.27 14.46
CA THR A 138 5.84 -11.84 13.37
C THR A 138 5.74 -13.35 13.50
N VAL A 139 6.85 -14.05 13.70
CA VAL A 139 6.90 -15.51 13.89
C VAL A 139 6.11 -15.93 15.13
N LYS A 140 6.25 -15.18 16.23
CA LYS A 140 5.47 -15.43 17.46
C LYS A 140 3.96 -15.31 17.19
N MET A 141 3.53 -14.25 16.51
CA MET A 141 2.12 -14.05 16.18
C MET A 141 1.59 -15.17 15.26
N MET A 142 2.36 -15.59 14.26
CA MET A 142 1.96 -16.71 13.38
C MET A 142 1.83 -18.02 14.15
N ARG A 143 2.68 -18.24 15.16
CA ARG A 143 2.55 -19.40 16.05
C ARG A 143 1.28 -19.35 16.88
N GLU A 144 0.92 -18.19 17.41
CA GLU A 144 -0.31 -18.01 18.20
C GLU A 144 -1.57 -18.20 17.34
N LEU A 145 -1.57 -17.77 16.08
CA LEU A 145 -2.71 -17.83 15.19
C LEU A 145 -2.86 -19.15 14.43
N GLY A 146 -1.75 -19.74 13.99
CA GLY A 146 -1.75 -20.91 13.08
C GLY A 146 -0.85 -22.07 13.50
N GLY A 147 -0.26 -22.01 14.71
CA GLY A 147 0.60 -23.07 15.24
C GLY A 147 2.04 -23.02 14.73
N ASP A 148 2.83 -24.03 15.12
CA ASP A 148 4.27 -24.09 14.81
C ASP A 148 4.55 -24.12 13.31
N TYR A 149 3.72 -24.78 12.52
CA TYR A 149 3.90 -24.84 11.06
C TYR A 149 3.75 -23.48 10.40
N ALA A 150 2.74 -22.69 10.78
CA ALA A 150 2.59 -21.31 10.28
C ALA A 150 3.78 -20.41 10.69
N ALA A 151 4.31 -20.60 11.89
CA ALA A 151 5.50 -19.89 12.36
C ALA A 151 6.75 -20.24 11.54
N GLU A 152 6.95 -21.51 11.19
CA GLU A 152 8.05 -21.97 10.36
C GLU A 152 7.98 -21.38 8.95
N ILE A 153 6.80 -21.45 8.32
CA ILE A 153 6.56 -20.86 6.99
C ILE A 153 6.81 -19.35 7.01
N ALA A 154 6.33 -18.63 8.03
CA ALA A 154 6.57 -17.20 8.15
C ALA A 154 8.06 -16.89 8.34
N HIS A 155 8.76 -17.64 9.18
CA HIS A 155 10.19 -17.46 9.36
C HIS A 155 10.94 -17.67 8.05
N GLN A 156 10.64 -18.73 7.32
CA GLN A 156 11.28 -19.04 6.04
C GLN A 156 11.03 -17.94 5.00
N PHE A 157 9.79 -17.50 4.86
CA PHE A 157 9.40 -16.46 3.90
C PHE A 157 10.18 -15.14 4.11
N PHE A 158 10.29 -14.69 5.36
CA PHE A 158 10.97 -13.42 5.65
C PHE A 158 12.49 -13.53 5.72
N SER A 159 13.05 -14.71 6.02
CA SER A 159 14.50 -14.90 6.16
C SER A 159 15.19 -15.36 4.88
N ASN A 160 14.50 -16.13 4.05
CA ASN A 160 15.02 -16.71 2.81
C ASN A 160 13.93 -16.74 1.74
N PRO A 161 13.56 -15.56 1.18
CA PRO A 161 12.48 -15.47 0.21
C PRO A 161 12.79 -16.26 -1.06
N SER A 162 11.81 -17.08 -1.48
CA SER A 162 11.80 -17.84 -2.73
C SER A 162 10.35 -17.94 -3.24
N GLN A 163 10.14 -18.41 -4.47
CA GLN A 163 8.79 -18.61 -4.98
C GLN A 163 8.03 -19.62 -4.11
N GLU A 164 8.68 -20.73 -3.72
CA GLU A 164 8.07 -21.74 -2.87
C GLU A 164 7.67 -21.18 -1.49
N ALA A 165 8.55 -20.33 -0.89
CA ALA A 165 8.26 -19.67 0.39
C ALA A 165 7.10 -18.67 0.25
N TYR A 166 7.02 -17.94 -0.87
CA TYR A 166 5.93 -17.03 -1.18
C TYR A 166 4.59 -17.78 -1.31
N ASP A 167 4.57 -18.88 -2.06
CA ASP A 167 3.37 -19.69 -2.27
C ASP A 167 2.89 -20.32 -0.96
N ALA A 168 3.82 -20.90 -0.18
CA ALA A 168 3.50 -21.48 1.13
C ALA A 168 2.98 -20.42 2.13
N TYR A 169 3.60 -19.23 2.16
CA TYR A 169 3.12 -18.13 2.99
C TYR A 169 1.72 -17.68 2.58
N GLY A 170 1.48 -17.61 1.28
CA GLY A 170 0.18 -17.28 0.71
C GLY A 170 -0.93 -18.25 1.10
N GLU A 171 -0.61 -19.53 1.13
CA GLU A 171 -1.57 -20.61 1.47
C GLU A 171 -1.81 -20.70 2.98
N ILE A 172 -0.76 -20.64 3.78
CA ILE A 172 -0.82 -20.95 5.22
C ILE A 172 -0.99 -19.71 6.09
N CYS A 173 -0.22 -18.62 5.81
CA CYS A 173 -0.16 -17.47 6.70
C CYS A 173 -1.17 -16.36 6.32
N LEU A 174 -1.39 -16.08 5.04
CA LEU A 174 -2.30 -15.00 4.65
C LEU A 174 -3.75 -15.19 5.12
N PRO A 175 -4.34 -16.39 5.16
CA PRO A 175 -5.67 -16.59 5.74
C PRO A 175 -5.76 -16.14 7.21
N LEU A 176 -4.65 -16.18 7.97
CA LEU A 176 -4.60 -15.79 9.37
C LEU A 176 -4.72 -14.27 9.60
N TYR A 177 -4.57 -13.45 8.55
CA TYR A 177 -4.75 -11.99 8.60
C TYR A 177 -6.22 -11.57 8.61
N SER A 178 -7.13 -12.48 8.32
CA SER A 178 -8.55 -12.18 8.17
C SER A 178 -9.39 -12.94 9.19
N ASN A 179 -10.50 -12.31 9.63
CA ASN A 179 -11.50 -13.03 10.38
C ASN A 179 -12.14 -14.10 9.46
N PRO A 180 -12.09 -15.39 9.78
CA PRO A 180 -12.66 -16.45 8.94
C PRO A 180 -14.18 -16.32 8.71
N ASN A 181 -14.87 -15.54 9.54
CA ASN A 181 -16.29 -15.26 9.41
C ASN A 181 -16.59 -13.96 8.58
N ALA A 182 -15.58 -13.27 8.09
CA ALA A 182 -15.79 -12.12 7.21
C ALA A 182 -16.16 -12.61 5.80
N SER A 183 -17.28 -12.11 5.26
CA SER A 183 -17.84 -12.53 3.96
C SER A 183 -16.90 -12.31 2.76
N ASP A 184 -15.89 -11.46 2.90
CA ASP A 184 -14.94 -11.07 1.84
C ASP A 184 -13.48 -11.46 2.17
N ALA A 185 -13.25 -12.27 3.20
CA ALA A 185 -11.91 -12.71 3.57
C ALA A 185 -11.26 -13.47 2.40
N GLY A 186 -10.17 -12.95 1.87
CA GLY A 186 -9.34 -13.62 0.87
C GLY A 186 -9.63 -13.27 -0.62
N ASN A 187 -10.73 -12.59 -0.94
CA ASN A 187 -11.08 -12.29 -2.34
C ASN A 187 -10.19 -11.23 -3.01
N PHE A 188 -9.39 -10.47 -2.25
CA PHE A 188 -8.54 -9.44 -2.83
C PHE A 188 -7.40 -10.01 -3.70
N ARG A 189 -6.84 -11.19 -3.37
CA ARG A 189 -5.77 -11.83 -4.14
C ARG A 189 -6.21 -12.12 -5.58
N ASN A 190 -7.45 -12.52 -5.79
CA ASN A 190 -7.97 -12.83 -7.11
C ASN A 190 -8.07 -11.61 -8.05
N ARG A 191 -7.91 -10.41 -7.51
CA ARG A 191 -7.99 -9.15 -8.26
C ARG A 191 -6.64 -8.47 -8.41
N ALA A 192 -5.72 -8.72 -7.49
CA ALA A 192 -4.41 -8.09 -7.46
C ALA A 192 -3.49 -8.67 -8.55
N ILE A 193 -2.67 -7.82 -9.14
CA ILE A 193 -1.51 -8.25 -9.92
C ILE A 193 -0.41 -8.56 -8.90
N GLU A 194 -0.11 -9.84 -8.72
CA GLU A 194 0.96 -10.28 -7.84
C GLU A 194 2.30 -10.29 -8.58
N ARG A 195 3.33 -9.75 -7.95
CA ARG A 195 4.73 -9.82 -8.39
C ARG A 195 5.56 -10.29 -7.19
N PRO A 196 5.90 -11.57 -7.13
CA PRO A 196 6.68 -12.16 -6.05
C PRO A 196 8.12 -11.63 -6.01
#